data_4499c1991213bbf25aad6b1f49cdac49
#
_entry.id   4499c1991213bbf25aad6b1f49cdac49
#
_cell.length_a   1.000
_cell.length_b   1.000
_cell.length_c   1.000
_cell.angle_alpha   90.00
_cell.angle_beta   90.00
_cell.angle_gamma   90.00
#
_symmetry.space_group_name_H-M   'P 1'
#
loop_
_entity.id
_entity.type
_entity.pdbx_description
1 polymer ?
#
loop_
_entity_poly.entity_id
_entity_poly.type
_entity_poly.pdbx_seq_one_letter_code
_entity_poly.pdbx_strand_id
1 'polypeptide(L)'
;MGLEQKLERLLGECEELLQQEILAIEEEDLKSLEEIGARKDKAIAGLTRIMDAVDAELLDDSIFSRVQGVQKKTQSNSKVLAEWMDKMDKEMVLLSRGRNRLKGVRHSYVTVPREGYLDRSRNYEA
;
A
#
# COMPACT_ATOMS: atom_id res chain seq x y z
N MET A 1 -27.86 5.10 -15.22
CA MET A 1 -26.62 5.56 -14.65
C MET A 1 -25.49 5.46 -15.66
N GLY A 2 -24.86 6.55 -15.94
CA GLY A 2 -23.85 6.58 -16.97
C GLY A 2 -22.51 6.06 -16.51
N LEU A 3 -21.70 5.73 -17.50
CA LEU A 3 -20.33 5.29 -17.26
C LEU A 3 -19.53 6.37 -16.55
N GLU A 4 -19.82 7.60 -16.87
CA GLU A 4 -19.16 8.76 -16.27
C GLU A 4 -19.42 8.86 -14.77
N GLN A 5 -20.64 8.57 -14.34
CA GLN A 5 -20.97 8.57 -12.93
C GLN A 5 -20.24 7.45 -12.17
N LYS A 6 -20.14 6.28 -12.79
CA LYS A 6 -19.38 5.19 -12.21
C LYS A 6 -17.92 5.57 -12.07
N LEU A 7 -17.39 6.22 -13.11
CA LEU A 7 -16.01 6.65 -13.13
C LEU A 7 -15.73 7.67 -12.02
N GLU A 8 -16.63 8.64 -11.86
CA GLU A 8 -16.48 9.64 -10.81
C GLU A 8 -16.52 9.00 -9.42
N ARG A 9 -17.43 8.04 -9.23
CA ARG A 9 -17.52 7.37 -7.95
C ARG A 9 -16.26 6.58 -7.63
N LEU A 10 -15.73 5.86 -8.62
CA LEU A 10 -14.50 5.10 -8.42
C LEU A 10 -13.31 6.01 -8.19
N LEU A 11 -13.24 7.12 -8.90
CA LEU A 11 -12.19 8.10 -8.68
C LEU A 11 -12.23 8.65 -7.26
N GLY A 12 -13.43 9.02 -6.80
CA GLY A 12 -13.57 9.49 -5.43
C GLY A 12 -13.16 8.46 -4.41
N GLU A 13 -13.52 7.21 -4.65
CA GLU A 13 -13.15 6.12 -3.77
C GLU A 13 -11.63 5.92 -3.74
N CYS A 14 -11.00 5.94 -4.90
CA CYS A 14 -9.55 5.82 -4.99
C CYS A 14 -8.85 6.97 -4.27
N GLU A 15 -9.32 8.17 -4.50
CA GLU A 15 -8.74 9.37 -3.89
C GLU A 15 -8.82 9.30 -2.37
N GLU A 16 -9.96 8.87 -1.85
CA GLU A 16 -10.15 8.75 -0.42
C GLU A 16 -9.28 7.64 0.17
N LEU A 17 -9.22 6.50 -0.49
CA LEU A 17 -8.40 5.39 -0.01
C LEU A 17 -6.91 5.74 -0.03
N LEU A 18 -6.46 6.48 -1.03
CA LEU A 18 -5.08 6.93 -1.07
C LEU A 18 -4.76 7.89 0.07
N GLN A 19 -5.71 8.75 0.42
CA GLN A 19 -5.55 9.65 1.55
C GLN A 19 -5.50 8.87 2.87
N GLN A 20 -6.39 7.91 3.02
CA GLN A 20 -6.39 7.06 4.21
C GLN A 20 -5.11 6.24 4.31
N GLU A 21 -4.60 5.80 3.18
CA GLU A 21 -3.37 5.03 3.14
C GLU A 21 -2.19 5.83 3.68
N ILE A 22 -2.04 7.06 3.23
CA ILE A 22 -0.92 7.87 3.68
C ILE A 22 -1.03 8.17 5.18
N LEU A 23 -2.24 8.39 5.68
CA LEU A 23 -2.45 8.60 7.11
C LEU A 23 -2.09 7.35 7.91
N ALA A 24 -2.48 6.19 7.41
CA ALA A 24 -2.15 4.92 8.08
C ALA A 24 -0.65 4.68 8.10
N ILE A 25 0.05 5.06 7.03
CA ILE A 25 1.50 4.95 7.01
C ILE A 25 2.11 5.87 8.06
N GLU A 26 1.64 7.12 8.13
CA GLU A 26 2.13 8.07 9.11
C GLU A 26 1.89 7.61 10.54
N GLU A 27 0.78 6.93 10.77
CA GLU A 27 0.46 6.40 12.09
C GLU A 27 1.03 5.02 12.33
N GLU A 28 1.66 4.45 11.33
CA GLU A 28 2.26 3.10 11.39
C GLU A 28 1.23 2.04 11.77
N ASP A 29 0.04 2.17 11.23
CA ASP A 29 -1.08 1.29 11.51
C ASP A 29 -1.16 0.19 10.46
N LEU A 30 -0.51 -0.92 10.72
CA LEU A 30 -0.40 -2.04 9.79
C LEU A 30 -1.75 -2.66 9.46
N LYS A 31 -2.59 -2.79 10.46
CA LYS A 31 -3.89 -3.41 10.24
C LYS A 31 -4.74 -2.58 9.29
N SER A 32 -4.79 -1.28 9.53
CA SER A 32 -5.51 -0.38 8.64
C SER A 32 -4.93 -0.40 7.24
N LEU A 33 -3.60 -0.47 7.13
CA LEU A 33 -2.94 -0.53 5.83
C LEU A 33 -3.36 -1.76 5.03
N GLU A 34 -3.48 -2.90 5.70
CA GLU A 34 -3.91 -4.11 5.02
C GLU A 34 -5.32 -3.99 4.48
N GLU A 35 -6.22 -3.46 5.30
CA GLU A 35 -7.60 -3.27 4.91
C GLU A 35 -7.73 -2.26 3.78
N ILE A 36 -7.04 -1.14 3.92
CA ILE A 36 -7.04 -0.09 2.92
C ILE A 36 -6.45 -0.60 1.61
N GLY A 37 -5.36 -1.36 1.70
CA GLY A 37 -4.70 -1.92 0.53
C GLY A 37 -5.61 -2.81 -0.29
N ALA A 38 -6.36 -3.69 0.38
CA ALA A 38 -7.29 -4.57 -0.31
C ALA A 38 -8.39 -3.78 -1.01
N ARG A 39 -8.94 -2.78 -0.33
CA ARG A 39 -9.98 -1.94 -0.90
C ARG A 39 -9.45 -1.07 -2.05
N LYS A 40 -8.24 -0.56 -1.89
CA LYS A 40 -7.60 0.24 -2.92
C LYS A 40 -7.35 -0.58 -4.18
N ASP A 41 -6.83 -1.79 -4.03
CA ASP A 41 -6.56 -2.64 -5.18
C ASP A 41 -7.84 -2.92 -5.95
N LYS A 42 -8.92 -3.17 -5.24
CA LYS A 42 -10.21 -3.43 -5.86
C LYS A 42 -10.73 -2.19 -6.59
N ALA A 43 -10.62 -1.04 -5.96
CA ALA A 43 -11.09 0.21 -6.56
C ALA A 43 -10.28 0.57 -7.81
N ILE A 44 -8.96 0.39 -7.74
CA ILE A 44 -8.09 0.69 -8.86
C ILE A 44 -8.35 -0.29 -10.00
N ALA A 45 -8.57 -1.57 -9.69
CA ALA A 45 -8.90 -2.55 -10.71
C ALA A 45 -10.20 -2.19 -11.42
N GLY A 46 -11.20 -1.73 -10.67
CA GLY A 46 -12.45 -1.27 -11.25
C GLY A 46 -12.25 -0.06 -12.14
N LEU A 47 -11.47 0.89 -11.67
CA LEU A 47 -11.14 2.09 -12.44
C LEU A 47 -10.44 1.75 -13.75
N THR A 48 -9.45 0.86 -13.67
CA THR A 48 -8.69 0.44 -14.84
C THR A 48 -9.60 -0.23 -15.87
N ARG A 49 -10.52 -1.07 -15.41
CA ARG A 49 -11.45 -1.74 -16.30
C ARG A 49 -12.33 -0.75 -17.05
N ILE A 50 -12.82 0.26 -16.36
CA ILE A 50 -13.66 1.28 -16.98
C ILE A 50 -12.83 2.10 -17.96
N MET A 51 -11.62 2.47 -17.57
CA MET A 51 -10.75 3.25 -18.46
C MET A 51 -10.41 2.49 -19.73
N ASP A 52 -10.23 1.19 -19.64
CA ASP A 52 -9.94 0.37 -20.81
C ASP A 52 -11.13 0.29 -21.75
N ALA A 53 -12.34 0.40 -21.20
CA ALA A 53 -13.56 0.30 -22.00
C ALA A 53 -14.02 1.63 -22.58
N VAL A 54 -13.44 2.74 -22.14
CA VAL A 54 -13.86 4.07 -22.53
C VAL A 54 -12.86 4.67 -23.52
N ASP A 55 -13.38 5.36 -24.51
CA ASP A 55 -12.55 6.14 -25.42
C ASP A 55 -12.05 7.37 -24.66
N ALA A 56 -10.74 7.47 -24.51
CA ALA A 56 -10.13 8.57 -23.75
C ALA A 56 -10.48 9.94 -24.32
N GLU A 57 -10.73 10.00 -25.63
CA GLU A 57 -11.07 11.27 -26.27
C GLU A 57 -12.45 11.79 -25.87
N LEU A 58 -13.30 10.90 -25.37
CA LEU A 58 -14.64 11.27 -24.92
C LEU A 58 -14.67 11.65 -23.44
N LEU A 59 -13.56 11.55 -22.75
CA LEU A 59 -13.50 11.90 -21.34
C LEU A 59 -13.35 13.39 -21.15
N ASP A 60 -14.02 13.91 -20.14
CA ASP A 60 -13.85 15.28 -19.69
C ASP A 60 -12.41 15.47 -19.22
N ASP A 61 -11.86 16.63 -19.50
CA ASP A 61 -10.48 16.96 -19.07
C ASP A 61 -10.32 16.86 -17.56
N SER A 62 -11.35 17.24 -16.81
CA SER A 62 -11.29 17.18 -15.35
C SER A 62 -11.18 15.72 -14.87
N ILE A 63 -11.90 14.82 -15.53
CA ILE A 63 -11.83 13.40 -15.18
C ILE A 63 -10.48 12.82 -15.55
N PHE A 64 -9.98 13.15 -16.72
CA PHE A 64 -8.67 12.69 -17.15
C PHE A 64 -7.58 13.16 -16.18
N SER A 65 -7.67 14.40 -15.76
CA SER A 65 -6.74 14.98 -14.80
C SER A 65 -6.79 14.25 -13.47
N ARG A 66 -7.99 13.89 -13.01
CA ARG A 66 -8.15 13.14 -11.76
C ARG A 66 -7.57 11.74 -11.85
N VAL A 67 -7.76 11.09 -13.01
CA VAL A 67 -7.16 9.77 -13.22
C VAL A 67 -5.64 9.85 -13.12
N GLN A 68 -5.06 10.85 -13.75
CA GLN A 68 -3.62 11.06 -13.66
C GLN A 68 -3.18 11.33 -12.23
N GLY A 69 -3.98 12.11 -11.49
CA GLY A 69 -3.71 12.38 -10.08
C GLY A 69 -3.72 11.12 -9.23
N VAL A 70 -4.68 10.22 -9.49
CA VAL A 70 -4.75 8.94 -8.79
C VAL A 70 -3.50 8.11 -9.10
N GLN A 71 -3.09 8.06 -10.37
CA GLN A 71 -1.88 7.33 -10.74
C GLN A 71 -0.65 7.86 -10.03
N LYS A 72 -0.50 9.17 -10.00
CA LYS A 72 0.65 9.81 -9.34
C LYS A 72 0.65 9.53 -7.84
N LYS A 73 -0.49 9.66 -7.20
CA LYS A 73 -0.61 9.40 -5.77
C LYS A 73 -0.36 7.94 -5.44
N THR A 74 -0.83 7.04 -6.30
CA THR A 74 -0.58 5.62 -6.12
C THR A 74 0.92 5.34 -6.13
N GLN A 75 1.63 5.91 -7.08
CA GLN A 75 3.08 5.74 -7.17
C GLN A 75 3.78 6.36 -5.97
N SER A 76 3.37 7.56 -5.59
CA SER A 76 3.96 8.26 -4.46
C SER A 76 3.75 7.50 -3.16
N ASN A 77 2.53 7.02 -2.93
CA ASN A 77 2.22 6.25 -1.73
C ASN A 77 2.99 4.93 -1.70
N SER A 78 3.11 4.27 -2.86
CA SER A 78 3.88 3.03 -2.95
C SER A 78 5.33 3.25 -2.57
N LYS A 79 5.89 4.37 -2.98
CA LYS A 79 7.26 4.69 -2.63
C LYS A 79 7.42 4.93 -1.14
N VAL A 80 6.51 5.71 -0.55
CA VAL A 80 6.54 5.97 0.89
C VAL A 80 6.38 4.68 1.67
N LEU A 81 5.45 3.82 1.23
CA LEU A 81 5.22 2.55 1.88
C LEU A 81 6.46 1.67 1.82
N ALA A 82 7.10 1.62 0.64
CA ALA A 82 8.31 0.82 0.48
C ALA A 82 9.43 1.33 1.39
N GLU A 83 9.57 2.63 1.52
CA GLU A 83 10.57 3.22 2.40
C GLU A 83 10.30 2.88 3.86
N TRP A 84 9.04 2.93 4.25
CA TRP A 84 8.65 2.57 5.61
C TRP A 84 8.90 1.10 5.90
N MET A 85 8.56 0.23 4.96
CA MET A 85 8.79 -1.21 5.12
C MET A 85 10.28 -1.51 5.19
N ASP A 86 11.09 -0.83 4.38
CA ASP A 86 12.53 -0.99 4.44
C ASP A 86 13.08 -0.58 5.80
N LYS A 87 12.58 0.51 6.34
CA LYS A 87 12.97 0.96 7.66
C LYS A 87 12.59 -0.06 8.72
N MET A 88 11.39 -0.61 8.63
CA MET A 88 10.94 -1.64 9.57
C MET A 88 11.81 -2.89 9.50
N ASP A 89 12.16 -3.29 8.29
CA ASP A 89 13.02 -4.45 8.10
C ASP A 89 14.40 -4.23 8.76
N LYS A 90 14.92 -3.03 8.62
CA LYS A 90 16.20 -2.70 9.25
C LYS A 90 16.10 -2.72 10.76
N GLU A 91 15.02 -2.22 11.30
CA GLU A 91 14.78 -2.26 12.74
C GLU A 91 14.65 -3.69 13.25
N MET A 92 13.97 -4.53 12.47
CA MET A 92 13.85 -5.95 12.83
C MET A 92 15.21 -6.64 12.85
N VAL A 93 16.05 -6.34 11.86
CA VAL A 93 17.40 -6.90 11.84
C VAL A 93 18.19 -6.47 13.07
N LEU A 94 18.09 -5.20 13.44
CA LEU A 94 18.78 -4.71 14.63
C LEU A 94 18.26 -5.37 15.89
N LEU A 95 16.96 -5.57 15.99
CA LEU A 95 16.38 -6.27 17.13
C LEU A 95 16.84 -7.71 17.19
N SER A 96 16.89 -8.37 16.03
CA SER A 96 17.40 -9.74 15.96
C SER A 96 18.83 -9.84 16.43
N ARG A 97 19.67 -8.89 16.01
CA ARG A 97 21.06 -8.86 16.46
C ARG A 97 21.16 -8.64 17.95
N GLY A 98 20.34 -7.74 18.48
CA GLY A 98 20.30 -7.50 19.91
C GLY A 98 19.88 -8.74 20.68
N ARG A 99 18.88 -9.44 20.17
CA ARG A 99 18.44 -10.69 20.78
C ARG A 99 19.52 -11.76 20.73
N ASN A 100 20.21 -11.83 19.61
CA ASN A 100 21.28 -12.81 19.47
C ASN A 100 22.42 -12.54 20.47
N ARG A 101 22.70 -11.29 20.75
CA ARG A 101 23.69 -10.95 21.78
C ARG A 101 23.21 -11.39 23.15
N LEU A 102 21.93 -11.12 23.43
CA LEU A 102 21.38 -11.50 24.73
C LEU A 102 21.20 -12.99 24.86
N LYS A 103 21.16 -13.70 23.77
CA LYS A 103 21.03 -15.15 23.77
C LYS A 103 22.19 -15.83 24.45
N GLY A 104 23.36 -15.23 24.39
CA GLY A 104 24.49 -15.75 25.12
C GLY A 104 24.25 -15.74 26.60
N VAL A 105 23.36 -14.89 27.07
CA VAL A 105 23.03 -14.76 28.48
C VAL A 105 21.81 -15.59 28.83
N ARG A 106 20.80 -15.59 27.96
CA ARG A 106 19.61 -16.38 28.21
C ARG A 106 18.98 -16.72 26.88
N HIS A 107 19.00 -17.96 26.57
CA HIS A 107 18.51 -18.36 25.30
C HIS A 107 17.08 -18.82 25.25
N SER A 108 16.31 -18.38 26.09
CA SER A 108 14.88 -18.64 26.02
C SER A 108 14.18 -17.67 25.10
N TYR A 109 14.89 -16.91 24.36
CA TYR A 109 14.26 -15.95 23.49
C TYR A 109 13.50 -16.59 22.37
N VAL A 110 12.33 -16.07 22.17
CA VAL A 110 11.50 -16.47 21.07
C VAL A 110 12.08 -15.89 19.79
N THR A 111 12.14 -16.72 18.79
CA THR A 111 12.58 -16.25 17.49
C THR A 111 11.53 -15.36 16.89
N VAL A 112 11.97 -14.39 16.14
CA VAL A 112 11.07 -13.52 15.41
C VAL A 112 10.40 -14.35 14.33
N PRO A 113 9.08 -14.32 14.27
CA PRO A 113 8.36 -15.05 13.22
C PRO A 113 8.56 -14.35 11.90
N ARG A 114 9.49 -14.82 11.13
CA ARG A 114 9.83 -14.18 9.88
C ARG A 114 9.10 -14.73 8.69
N GLU A 115 8.80 -16.00 8.73
CA GLU A 115 8.24 -16.68 7.57
C GLU A 115 6.94 -16.06 7.12
N GLY A 116 6.02 -15.89 8.03
CA GLY A 116 4.74 -15.36 7.67
C GLY A 116 4.74 -13.87 7.40
N TYR A 117 5.81 -13.22 7.73
CA TYR A 117 5.84 -11.78 7.75
C TYR A 117 6.75 -11.19 6.68
N LEU A 118 7.93 -11.75 6.52
CA LEU A 118 8.89 -11.23 5.57
C LEU A 118 8.85 -11.91 4.23
N ASP A 119 8.26 -13.07 4.16
CA ASP A 119 8.19 -13.81 2.91
C ASP A 119 7.45 -13.08 1.83
N ARG A 120 6.67 -12.15 2.22
CA ARG A 120 6.01 -11.36 1.24
C ARG A 120 6.87 -10.32 0.68
N SER A 121 7.78 -10.00 1.38
CA SER A 121 8.60 -8.98 0.87
C SER A 121 9.64 -9.56 0.02
N ARG A 122 9.69 -10.48 0.23
CA ARG A 122 10.49 -10.79 -0.11
C ARG A 122 10.33 -11.44 -0.89
N ASN A 123 10.06 -11.24 -0.62
CA ASN A 123 9.78 -11.38 -0.47
C ASN A 123 10.11 -11.08 -0.16
N TYR A 124 10.78 -10.91 0.29
CA TYR A 124 11.25 -10.37 0.87
C TYR A 124 12.05 -11.03 1.43
N GLU A 125 12.48 -11.72 1.66
CA GLU A 125 12.82 -12.12 2.35
C GLU A 125 13.45 -12.27 2.61
N ALA A 126 13.71 -12.47 2.51
CA ALA A 126 14.11 -12.39 3.00
C ALA A 126 14.63 -12.34 3.23
#